data_91b1e6e81318adfaedac9a5c280f8667
#
_entry.id   91b1e6e81318adfaedac9a5c280f8667
#
_cell.length_a   1.000
_cell.length_b   1.000
_cell.length_c   1.000
_cell.angle_alpha   90.00
_cell.angle_beta   90.00
_cell.angle_gamma   90.00
#
_symmetry.space_group_name_H-M   'P 1'
#
loop_
_entity.id
_entity.type
_entity.pdbx_description
1 polymer ?
#
loop_
_entity_poly.entity_id
_entity_poly.type
_entity_poly.pdbx_seq_one_letter_code
_entity_poly.pdbx_strand_id
1 'polypeptide(L)'
;MLRRGGNAVDAAIAAAATVAVVYPHMNGVGGDSFWLIYDGRRRALRALNAAGRSAAAADLETYRARFGQTIPARGGVAALTVPGVVSGWWEAHRLSRDALRSPIGWGALLEDAVARARDGFPPSSGQRRETADADDLFGIAAPAEVRDRLWRIYHPTVLARERFVQTDLASTLEEIAREGADTFYRGPLAERIARGAAAAGSPLTADDLARHQATWVEPLRVAYRDGEAVSFPPPTQGFAALAILSLLEGFDVASLPEADYVHVVVEATKCAFDDRDRYLADPTFGPVPVARCLDPAHLEEKRRSISRRASRASRGAAFEGDTIAIVAADGDGNAVALIQSLYWEFGSGVIAGDTGVLLQNRGAFFSLDPGHVNRLEPRKQTAHTLIPSMYLVDGRPRLVYGTMGGEGQPQTQAALVTRIVDRGLGPQAAVEAPRWLFGRTWGEETRSLRLEDRFGDDVREALRERGHEVEIVEGWSDLMGHAQVIRIDPTGLTGASDPRADGAALGF
;
A
#
# COMPACT_ATOMS: atom_id res chain seq x y z
N MET A 1 -12.00 -4.60 -19.19
CA MET A 1 -11.23 -5.83 -19.42
C MET A 1 -12.11 -7.07 -19.31
N LEU A 2 -12.81 -7.32 -18.20
CA LEU A 2 -13.64 -8.53 -18.05
C LEU A 2 -14.68 -8.71 -19.18
N ARG A 3 -15.43 -7.66 -19.57
CA ARG A 3 -16.36 -7.71 -20.72
C ARG A 3 -15.68 -8.00 -22.08
N ARG A 4 -14.37 -7.79 -22.19
CA ARG A 4 -13.56 -8.09 -23.39
C ARG A 4 -13.00 -9.51 -23.36
N GLY A 5 -13.40 -10.34 -22.39
CA GLY A 5 -12.93 -11.71 -22.20
C GLY A 5 -11.62 -11.84 -21.43
N GLY A 6 -11.15 -10.78 -20.80
CA GLY A 6 -10.02 -10.80 -19.86
C GLY A 6 -10.43 -11.37 -18.51
N ASN A 7 -9.46 -11.62 -17.64
CA ASN A 7 -9.63 -12.15 -16.28
C ASN A 7 -9.41 -11.09 -15.20
N ALA A 8 -9.51 -11.49 -13.93
CA ALA A 8 -9.31 -10.61 -12.78
C ALA A 8 -7.93 -9.90 -12.76
N VAL A 9 -6.87 -10.56 -13.27
CA VAL A 9 -5.52 -9.96 -13.33
C VAL A 9 -5.48 -8.84 -14.39
N ASP A 10 -6.09 -9.06 -15.56
CA ASP A 10 -6.18 -8.03 -16.61
C ASP A 10 -6.98 -6.81 -16.12
N ALA A 11 -8.06 -7.06 -15.38
CA ALA A 11 -8.86 -6.01 -14.78
C ALA A 11 -8.06 -5.20 -13.74
N ALA A 12 -7.29 -5.89 -12.90
CA ALA A 12 -6.45 -5.24 -11.88
C ALA A 12 -5.33 -4.40 -12.52
N ILE A 13 -4.65 -4.90 -13.58
CA ILE A 13 -3.61 -4.14 -14.30
C ILE A 13 -4.20 -2.89 -14.94
N ALA A 14 -5.31 -3.02 -15.66
CA ALA A 14 -5.94 -1.89 -16.34
C ALA A 14 -6.45 -0.84 -15.35
N ALA A 15 -7.01 -1.26 -14.22
CA ALA A 15 -7.40 -0.38 -13.13
C ALA A 15 -6.18 0.31 -12.52
N ALA A 16 -5.10 -0.43 -12.21
CA ALA A 16 -3.87 0.12 -11.63
C ALA A 16 -3.21 1.15 -12.53
N ALA A 17 -3.12 0.87 -13.84
CA ALA A 17 -2.57 1.81 -14.81
C ALA A 17 -3.42 3.07 -14.93
N THR A 18 -4.76 2.93 -14.97
CA THR A 18 -5.66 4.09 -15.06
C THR A 18 -5.64 4.92 -13.78
N VAL A 19 -5.68 4.28 -12.60
CA VAL A 19 -5.64 4.97 -11.30
C VAL A 19 -4.28 5.66 -11.09
N ALA A 20 -3.17 5.14 -11.63
CA ALA A 20 -1.88 5.83 -11.62
C ALA A 20 -1.88 7.18 -12.38
N VAL A 21 -2.85 7.36 -13.29
CA VAL A 21 -3.07 8.62 -14.02
C VAL A 21 -4.10 9.50 -13.32
N VAL A 22 -5.25 8.93 -12.93
CA VAL A 22 -6.40 9.72 -12.45
C VAL A 22 -6.37 10.00 -10.94
N TYR A 23 -5.46 9.36 -10.20
CA TYR A 23 -5.29 9.51 -8.75
C TYR A 23 -3.79 9.64 -8.38
N PRO A 24 -3.08 10.63 -9.00
CA PRO A 24 -1.62 10.69 -9.00
C PRO A 24 -1.00 11.10 -7.67
N HIS A 25 -1.77 11.64 -6.73
CA HIS A 25 -1.29 11.97 -5.39
C HIS A 25 -1.02 10.71 -4.55
N MET A 26 -1.76 9.63 -4.75
CA MET A 26 -1.64 8.40 -3.96
C MET A 26 -0.73 7.34 -4.59
N ASN A 27 -0.61 7.34 -5.93
CA ASN A 27 0.11 6.30 -6.66
C ASN A 27 0.57 6.75 -8.04
N GLY A 28 1.42 5.95 -8.69
CA GLY A 28 1.93 6.26 -10.02
C GLY A 28 2.89 5.21 -10.56
N VAL A 29 3.28 5.33 -11.82
CA VAL A 29 4.24 4.42 -12.46
C VAL A 29 5.65 4.49 -11.83
N GLY A 30 5.93 5.56 -11.10
CA GLY A 30 7.19 5.76 -10.37
C GLY A 30 7.19 5.20 -8.95
N GLY A 31 6.21 4.38 -8.58
CA GLY A 31 6.04 3.75 -7.27
C GLY A 31 6.36 2.26 -7.23
N ASP A 32 5.87 1.61 -6.16
CA ASP A 32 6.00 0.17 -5.91
C ASP A 32 4.62 -0.51 -5.87
N SER A 33 4.60 -1.84 -6.09
CA SER A 33 3.36 -2.63 -5.96
C SER A 33 3.62 -4.03 -5.41
N PHE A 34 2.60 -4.56 -4.70
CA PHE A 34 2.56 -5.92 -4.18
C PHE A 34 1.24 -6.58 -4.55
N TRP A 35 1.29 -7.84 -4.93
CA TRP A 35 0.16 -8.56 -5.49
C TRP A 35 -0.02 -9.92 -4.80
N LEU A 36 -1.25 -10.25 -4.45
CA LEU A 36 -1.69 -11.62 -4.25
C LEU A 36 -2.60 -11.99 -5.42
N ILE A 37 -2.27 -13.10 -6.11
CA ILE A 37 -3.02 -13.58 -7.27
C ILE A 37 -3.41 -15.04 -7.04
N TYR A 38 -4.70 -15.30 -7.04
CA TYR A 38 -5.26 -16.65 -6.95
C TYR A 38 -5.73 -17.13 -8.32
N ASP A 39 -5.21 -18.30 -8.73
CA ASP A 39 -5.64 -19.03 -9.92
C ASP A 39 -6.77 -19.98 -9.54
N GLY A 40 -8.00 -19.66 -9.96
CA GLY A 40 -9.19 -20.43 -9.63
C GLY A 40 -9.20 -21.86 -10.17
N ARG A 41 -8.59 -22.09 -11.35
CA ARG A 41 -8.50 -23.41 -11.98
C ARG A 41 -7.49 -24.31 -11.28
N ARG A 42 -6.30 -23.79 -10.94
CA ARG A 42 -5.24 -24.55 -10.27
C ARG A 42 -5.36 -24.56 -8.75
N ARG A 43 -6.23 -23.73 -8.19
CA ARG A 43 -6.34 -23.45 -6.75
C ARG A 43 -4.99 -23.07 -6.15
N ALA A 44 -4.27 -22.23 -6.85
CA ALA A 44 -2.92 -21.82 -6.49
C ALA A 44 -2.87 -20.32 -6.21
N LEU A 45 -2.33 -19.95 -5.05
CA LEU A 45 -2.09 -18.57 -4.67
C LEU A 45 -0.61 -18.24 -4.86
N ARG A 46 -0.34 -17.07 -5.44
CA ARG A 46 1.01 -16.55 -5.66
C ARG A 46 1.11 -15.13 -5.15
N ALA A 47 2.28 -14.75 -4.66
CA ALA A 47 2.60 -13.41 -4.24
C ALA A 47 3.70 -12.82 -5.13
N LEU A 48 3.52 -11.58 -5.61
CA LEU A 48 4.50 -10.89 -6.46
C LEU A 48 4.97 -9.62 -5.76
N ASN A 49 6.26 -9.57 -5.46
CA ASN A 49 6.97 -8.40 -4.93
C ASN A 49 7.53 -7.59 -6.09
N ALA A 50 6.98 -6.41 -6.32
CA ALA A 50 7.45 -5.44 -7.29
C ALA A 50 7.89 -4.13 -6.60
N ALA A 51 8.58 -4.24 -5.49
CA ALA A 51 9.24 -3.12 -4.84
C ALA A 51 10.69 -2.99 -5.28
N GLY A 52 11.12 -1.75 -5.49
CA GLY A 52 12.48 -1.46 -5.89
C GLY A 52 13.48 -1.48 -4.75
N ARG A 53 14.75 -1.65 -5.10
CA ARG A 53 15.88 -1.55 -4.19
C ARG A 53 16.44 -0.14 -4.17
N SER A 54 17.12 0.24 -3.10
CA SER A 54 17.90 1.47 -3.04
C SER A 54 18.99 1.50 -4.12
N ALA A 55 19.32 2.68 -4.59
CA ALA A 55 20.42 2.91 -5.52
C ALA A 55 21.75 2.36 -4.96
N ALA A 56 22.61 1.91 -5.86
CA ALA A 56 23.95 1.42 -5.49
C ALA A 56 24.83 2.50 -4.82
N ALA A 57 24.55 3.76 -5.10
CA ALA A 57 25.26 4.91 -4.53
C ALA A 57 24.64 5.44 -3.22
N ALA A 58 23.53 4.86 -2.75
CA ALA A 58 22.86 5.30 -1.53
C ALA A 58 23.46 4.58 -0.31
N ASP A 59 24.49 5.16 0.28
CA ASP A 59 25.17 4.62 1.47
C ASP A 59 24.81 5.38 2.75
N LEU A 60 24.85 4.66 3.87
CA LEU A 60 24.48 5.15 5.18
C LEU A 60 25.36 6.32 5.65
N GLU A 61 26.67 6.25 5.45
CA GLU A 61 27.61 7.25 5.99
C GLU A 61 27.42 8.61 5.32
N THR A 62 27.31 8.61 3.98
CA THR A 62 27.04 9.81 3.19
C THR A 62 25.71 10.45 3.59
N TYR A 63 24.65 9.64 3.73
CA TYR A 63 23.34 10.16 4.11
C TYR A 63 23.32 10.69 5.54
N ARG A 64 23.97 10.02 6.50
CA ARG A 64 24.10 10.49 7.88
C ARG A 64 24.88 11.79 7.98
N ALA A 65 26.00 11.89 7.28
CA ALA A 65 26.81 13.10 7.26
C ALA A 65 26.03 14.31 6.72
N ARG A 66 25.14 14.08 5.76
CA ARG A 66 24.36 15.12 5.10
C ARG A 66 23.05 15.47 5.83
N PHE A 67 22.35 14.50 6.39
CA PHE A 67 20.98 14.65 6.90
C PHE A 67 20.81 14.31 8.40
N GLY A 68 21.83 13.82 9.05
CA GLY A 68 21.78 13.49 10.48
C GLY A 68 21.01 12.20 10.77
N GLN A 69 19.80 12.31 11.30
CA GLN A 69 19.04 11.17 11.82
C GLN A 69 18.02 10.59 10.82
N THR A 70 17.52 11.41 9.90
CA THR A 70 16.41 11.05 9.02
C THR A 70 16.64 11.53 7.60
N ILE A 71 16.23 10.72 6.63
CA ILE A 71 16.22 11.10 5.21
C ILE A 71 15.05 12.06 4.99
N PRO A 72 15.27 13.23 4.34
CA PRO A 72 14.18 14.12 3.99
C PRO A 72 13.11 13.39 3.17
N ALA A 73 11.84 13.63 3.46
CA ALA A 73 10.74 12.94 2.78
C ALA A 73 10.52 13.42 1.33
N ARG A 74 11.01 14.61 0.98
CA ARG A 74 10.82 15.24 -0.33
C ARG A 74 12.15 15.51 -1.03
N GLY A 75 12.06 15.65 -2.35
CA GLY A 75 13.20 15.94 -3.22
C GLY A 75 13.93 14.69 -3.72
N GLY A 76 14.96 14.89 -4.54
CA GLY A 76 15.71 13.80 -5.18
C GLY A 76 16.35 12.84 -4.21
N VAL A 77 16.76 13.32 -3.03
CA VAL A 77 17.39 12.48 -2.00
C VAL A 77 16.43 11.42 -1.42
N ALA A 78 15.13 11.67 -1.44
CA ALA A 78 14.10 10.71 -1.05
C ALA A 78 13.78 9.71 -2.17
N ALA A 79 13.95 10.12 -3.44
CA ALA A 79 13.76 9.30 -4.63
C ALA A 79 14.98 8.40 -4.89
N LEU A 80 15.32 7.57 -3.91
CA LEU A 80 16.53 6.73 -3.95
C LEU A 80 16.25 5.24 -4.19
N THR A 81 14.99 4.85 -4.33
CA THR A 81 14.60 3.46 -4.65
C THR A 81 14.08 3.36 -6.08
N VAL A 82 14.39 2.26 -6.75
CA VAL A 82 13.94 1.99 -8.12
C VAL A 82 12.42 1.86 -8.15
N PRO A 83 11.70 2.52 -9.08
CA PRO A 83 10.27 2.29 -9.25
C PRO A 83 9.96 0.86 -9.70
N GLY A 84 9.06 0.15 -9.02
CA GLY A 84 8.75 -1.25 -9.31
C GLY A 84 7.42 -1.52 -10.01
N VAL A 85 6.50 -0.56 -10.03
CA VAL A 85 5.11 -0.72 -10.50
C VAL A 85 5.01 -1.35 -11.88
N VAL A 86 5.75 -0.84 -12.87
CA VAL A 86 5.65 -1.29 -14.27
C VAL A 86 6.11 -2.74 -14.42
N SER A 87 7.13 -3.17 -13.67
CA SER A 87 7.56 -4.57 -13.66
C SER A 87 6.52 -5.49 -13.00
N GLY A 88 5.81 -4.99 -11.97
CA GLY A 88 4.71 -5.72 -11.34
C GLY A 88 3.55 -5.96 -12.31
N TRP A 89 3.14 -4.93 -13.06
CA TRP A 89 2.12 -5.08 -14.10
C TRP A 89 2.54 -6.09 -15.17
N TRP A 90 3.80 -6.05 -15.58
CA TRP A 90 4.32 -6.94 -16.61
C TRP A 90 4.35 -8.39 -16.19
N GLU A 91 4.87 -8.69 -14.99
CA GLU A 91 4.91 -10.06 -14.48
C GLU A 91 3.50 -10.61 -14.19
N ALA A 92 2.58 -9.78 -13.71
CA ALA A 92 1.17 -10.15 -13.57
C ALA A 92 0.52 -10.43 -14.94
N HIS A 93 0.81 -9.60 -15.97
CA HIS A 93 0.35 -9.84 -17.35
C HIS A 93 0.89 -11.15 -17.91
N ARG A 94 2.17 -11.46 -17.72
CA ARG A 94 2.75 -12.75 -18.13
C ARG A 94 2.00 -13.92 -17.49
N LEU A 95 1.75 -13.85 -16.19
CA LEU A 95 0.94 -14.86 -15.49
C LEU A 95 -0.45 -14.98 -16.08
N SER A 96 -1.11 -13.84 -16.34
CA SER A 96 -2.46 -13.80 -16.95
C SER A 96 -2.49 -14.49 -18.29
N ARG A 97 -1.52 -14.24 -19.16
CA ARG A 97 -1.44 -14.88 -20.48
C ARG A 97 -1.07 -16.36 -20.42
N ASP A 98 0.02 -16.67 -19.71
CA ASP A 98 0.62 -18.00 -19.78
C ASP A 98 -0.11 -19.04 -18.94
N ALA A 99 -0.60 -18.62 -17.75
CA ALA A 99 -1.28 -19.51 -16.80
C ALA A 99 -2.81 -19.44 -16.88
N LEU A 100 -3.38 -18.22 -16.97
CA LEU A 100 -4.83 -17.99 -16.96
C LEU A 100 -5.39 -17.87 -18.39
N ARG A 101 -4.54 -17.91 -19.42
CA ARG A 101 -4.89 -17.92 -20.85
C ARG A 101 -5.71 -16.70 -21.30
N SER A 102 -5.39 -15.52 -20.76
CA SER A 102 -6.03 -14.28 -21.20
C SER A 102 -5.77 -14.01 -22.69
N PRO A 103 -6.79 -13.58 -23.44
CA PRO A 103 -6.64 -13.11 -24.82
C PRO A 103 -6.17 -11.65 -24.88
N ILE A 104 -6.15 -10.91 -23.76
CA ILE A 104 -5.89 -9.48 -23.74
C ILE A 104 -4.39 -9.22 -23.92
N GLY A 105 -4.03 -8.41 -24.92
CA GLY A 105 -2.66 -8.00 -25.16
C GLY A 105 -2.22 -6.87 -24.24
N TRP A 106 -0.90 -6.75 -24.03
CA TRP A 106 -0.31 -5.77 -23.14
C TRP A 106 -0.77 -4.33 -23.39
N GLY A 107 -0.68 -3.83 -24.65
CA GLY A 107 -1.08 -2.46 -24.98
C GLY A 107 -2.53 -2.15 -24.65
N ALA A 108 -3.42 -3.15 -24.77
CA ALA A 108 -4.84 -2.99 -24.50
C ALA A 108 -5.12 -2.77 -22.98
N LEU A 109 -4.24 -3.25 -22.11
CA LEU A 109 -4.34 -3.02 -20.65
C LEU A 109 -4.03 -1.56 -20.27
N LEU A 110 -3.23 -0.87 -21.08
CA LEU A 110 -2.79 0.52 -20.84
C LEU A 110 -3.61 1.56 -21.62
N GLU A 111 -4.47 1.13 -22.54
CA GLU A 111 -5.24 1.97 -23.45
C GLU A 111 -6.01 3.10 -22.76
N ASP A 112 -6.72 2.77 -21.68
CA ASP A 112 -7.52 3.73 -20.91
C ASP A 112 -6.63 4.73 -20.14
N ALA A 113 -5.54 4.26 -19.56
CA ALA A 113 -4.55 5.10 -18.88
C ALA A 113 -3.94 6.12 -19.83
N VAL A 114 -3.51 5.68 -21.03
CA VAL A 114 -2.98 6.54 -22.10
C VAL A 114 -4.02 7.58 -22.51
N ALA A 115 -5.26 7.15 -22.77
CA ALA A 115 -6.33 8.06 -23.17
C ALA A 115 -6.61 9.13 -22.10
N ARG A 116 -6.70 8.73 -20.81
CA ARG A 116 -6.92 9.68 -19.70
C ARG A 116 -5.76 10.66 -19.54
N ALA A 117 -4.53 10.19 -19.63
CA ALA A 117 -3.37 11.07 -19.53
C ALA A 117 -3.31 12.10 -20.68
N ARG A 118 -3.60 11.66 -21.93
CA ARG A 118 -3.55 12.48 -23.12
C ARG A 118 -4.75 13.43 -23.25
N ASP A 119 -5.98 12.90 -23.13
CA ASP A 119 -7.20 13.65 -23.38
C ASP A 119 -7.67 14.40 -22.12
N GLY A 120 -7.15 14.03 -20.93
CA GLY A 120 -7.46 14.64 -19.66
C GLY A 120 -8.76 14.13 -19.03
N PHE A 121 -8.92 14.44 -17.75
CA PHE A 121 -10.06 14.04 -16.91
C PHE A 121 -10.33 15.11 -15.84
N PRO A 122 -11.53 15.15 -15.22
CA PRO A 122 -11.79 16.03 -14.09
C PRO A 122 -11.07 15.50 -12.84
N PRO A 123 -10.23 16.31 -12.16
CA PRO A 123 -9.62 15.90 -10.89
C PRO A 123 -10.66 15.58 -9.83
N SER A 124 -10.42 14.56 -9.03
CA SER A 124 -11.29 14.19 -7.93
C SER A 124 -11.29 15.23 -6.79
N SER A 125 -12.26 15.14 -5.88
CA SER A 125 -12.31 15.99 -4.69
C SER A 125 -11.15 15.71 -3.76
N GLY A 126 -10.78 14.45 -3.57
CA GLY A 126 -9.61 14.03 -2.80
C GLY A 126 -8.32 14.60 -3.36
N GLN A 127 -8.07 14.44 -4.67
CA GLN A 127 -6.89 15.01 -5.32
C GLN A 127 -6.77 16.53 -5.11
N ARG A 128 -7.88 17.26 -5.20
CA ARG A 128 -7.88 18.73 -5.00
C ARG A 128 -7.54 19.10 -3.56
N ARG A 129 -8.11 18.39 -2.59
CA ARG A 129 -7.86 18.60 -1.16
C ARG A 129 -6.40 18.34 -0.82
N GLU A 130 -5.88 17.15 -1.12
CA GLU A 130 -4.50 16.76 -0.84
C GLU A 130 -3.49 17.71 -1.50
N THR A 131 -3.80 18.22 -2.70
CA THR A 131 -2.93 19.19 -3.37
C THR A 131 -2.96 20.55 -2.70
N ALA A 132 -4.12 20.97 -2.16
CA ALA A 132 -4.23 22.25 -1.46
C ALA A 132 -3.48 22.25 -0.13
N ASP A 133 -3.40 21.09 0.52
CA ASP A 133 -2.77 20.91 1.83
C ASP A 133 -1.26 20.56 1.73
N ALA A 134 -0.74 20.32 0.51
CA ALA A 134 0.64 19.89 0.29
C ALA A 134 1.63 21.07 0.13
N ASP A 135 1.64 22.01 1.07
CA ASP A 135 2.55 23.18 1.05
C ASP A 135 4.03 22.77 1.01
N ASP A 136 4.40 21.69 1.70
CA ASP A 136 5.75 21.13 1.73
C ASP A 136 6.20 20.61 0.35
N LEU A 137 5.25 20.11 -0.46
CA LEU A 137 5.51 19.58 -1.79
C LEU A 137 6.08 20.65 -2.73
N PHE A 138 5.56 21.85 -2.68
CA PHE A 138 5.99 22.94 -3.56
C PHE A 138 7.22 23.70 -3.03
N GLY A 139 7.58 23.48 -1.77
CA GLY A 139 8.78 23.99 -1.11
C GLY A 139 10.00 23.05 -1.16
N ILE A 140 9.95 21.96 -1.92
CA ILE A 140 11.03 20.96 -1.93
C ILE A 140 12.42 21.54 -2.22
N ALA A 141 13.42 21.01 -1.55
CA ALA A 141 14.83 21.34 -1.78
C ALA A 141 15.32 20.69 -3.10
N ALA A 142 15.02 21.35 -4.22
CA ALA A 142 15.38 20.90 -5.56
C ALA A 142 15.73 22.11 -6.46
N PRO A 143 16.48 21.89 -7.58
CA PRO A 143 16.70 22.93 -8.59
C PRO A 143 15.39 23.54 -9.10
N ALA A 144 15.42 24.83 -9.47
CA ALA A 144 14.24 25.56 -9.92
C ALA A 144 13.46 24.81 -11.04
N GLU A 145 14.19 24.27 -12.02
CA GLU A 145 13.59 23.51 -13.15
C GLU A 145 12.77 22.30 -12.68
N VAL A 146 13.19 21.61 -11.60
CA VAL A 146 12.47 20.47 -11.03
C VAL A 146 11.20 20.95 -10.34
N ARG A 147 11.29 22.02 -9.54
CA ARG A 147 10.12 22.62 -8.86
C ARG A 147 9.13 23.19 -9.86
N ASP A 148 9.61 23.90 -10.89
CA ASP A 148 8.77 24.48 -11.93
C ASP A 148 8.02 23.41 -12.74
N ARG A 149 8.62 22.22 -12.90
CA ARG A 149 7.95 21.09 -13.57
C ARG A 149 6.82 20.53 -12.73
N LEU A 150 7.07 20.27 -11.45
CA LEU A 150 6.04 19.84 -10.49
C LEU A 150 4.90 20.87 -10.43
N TRP A 151 5.25 22.15 -10.30
CA TRP A 151 4.30 23.26 -10.27
C TRP A 151 3.40 23.32 -11.50
N ARG A 152 3.98 23.21 -12.69
CA ARG A 152 3.22 23.26 -13.95
C ARG A 152 2.19 22.15 -14.09
N ILE A 153 2.41 21.01 -13.44
CA ILE A 153 1.52 19.85 -13.56
C ILE A 153 0.53 19.78 -12.37
N TYR A 154 1.01 19.91 -11.15
CA TYR A 154 0.23 19.60 -9.95
C TYR A 154 -0.15 20.80 -9.08
N HIS A 155 0.19 22.02 -9.47
CA HIS A 155 -0.20 23.19 -8.67
C HIS A 155 -1.75 23.29 -8.50
N PRO A 156 -2.27 23.72 -7.32
CA PRO A 156 -3.71 23.83 -7.09
C PRO A 156 -4.49 24.57 -8.18
N THR A 157 -3.91 25.64 -8.76
CA THR A 157 -4.55 26.37 -9.87
C THR A 157 -4.68 25.57 -11.16
N VAL A 158 -3.81 24.58 -11.39
CA VAL A 158 -3.92 23.65 -12.53
C VAL A 158 -5.01 22.63 -12.25
N LEU A 159 -5.07 22.09 -11.03
CA LEU A 159 -6.08 21.14 -10.62
C LEU A 159 -7.47 21.77 -10.39
N ALA A 160 -7.56 23.09 -10.30
CA ALA A 160 -8.84 23.79 -10.27
C ALA A 160 -9.55 23.78 -11.64
N ARG A 161 -8.85 23.43 -12.73
CA ARG A 161 -9.44 23.34 -14.07
C ARG A 161 -10.41 22.16 -14.16
N GLU A 162 -11.34 22.22 -15.09
CA GLU A 162 -12.29 21.13 -15.37
C GLU A 162 -11.59 19.89 -15.92
N ARG A 163 -10.45 20.06 -16.56
CA ARG A 163 -9.70 18.98 -17.21
C ARG A 163 -8.21 19.05 -16.85
N PHE A 164 -7.73 17.98 -16.27
CA PHE A 164 -6.33 17.76 -15.94
C PHE A 164 -5.67 16.83 -16.98
N VAL A 165 -4.61 17.32 -17.62
CA VAL A 165 -3.89 16.64 -18.73
C VAL A 165 -2.45 16.39 -18.31
N GLN A 166 -1.91 15.21 -18.64
CA GLN A 166 -0.55 14.77 -18.32
C GLN A 166 0.17 14.29 -19.60
N THR A 167 0.50 15.22 -20.49
CA THR A 167 1.03 14.92 -21.84
C THR A 167 2.31 14.08 -21.81
N ASP A 168 3.26 14.43 -20.91
CA ASP A 168 4.54 13.69 -20.82
C ASP A 168 4.30 12.25 -20.32
N LEU A 169 3.42 12.08 -19.35
CA LEU A 169 3.03 10.75 -18.85
C LEU A 169 2.30 9.94 -19.92
N ALA A 170 1.44 10.59 -20.74
CA ALA A 170 0.77 9.93 -21.85
C ALA A 170 1.79 9.34 -22.83
N SER A 171 2.80 10.13 -23.23
CA SER A 171 3.87 9.68 -24.14
C SER A 171 4.67 8.51 -23.55
N THR A 172 4.96 8.55 -22.24
CA THR A 172 5.65 7.46 -21.54
C THR A 172 4.80 6.19 -21.52
N LEU A 173 3.50 6.29 -21.20
CA LEU A 173 2.59 5.15 -21.20
C LEU A 173 2.38 4.57 -22.61
N GLU A 174 2.34 5.40 -23.65
CA GLU A 174 2.29 4.96 -25.05
C GLU A 174 3.55 4.18 -25.44
N GLU A 175 4.75 4.64 -25.02
CA GLU A 175 6.02 3.94 -25.24
C GLU A 175 6.01 2.58 -24.53
N ILE A 176 5.60 2.52 -23.26
CA ILE A 176 5.47 1.27 -22.49
C ILE A 176 4.44 0.34 -23.13
N ALA A 177 3.29 0.86 -23.58
CA ALA A 177 2.25 0.05 -24.22
C ALA A 177 2.71 -0.59 -25.52
N ARG A 178 3.51 0.12 -26.31
CA ARG A 178 4.01 -0.32 -27.62
C ARG A 178 5.20 -1.27 -27.50
N GLU A 179 6.16 -0.96 -26.63
CA GLU A 179 7.47 -1.63 -26.58
C GLU A 179 7.60 -2.65 -25.46
N GLY A 180 6.63 -2.66 -24.51
CA GLY A 180 6.67 -3.52 -23.33
C GLY A 180 7.29 -2.82 -22.12
N ALA A 181 7.18 -3.47 -20.97
CA ALA A 181 7.66 -2.92 -19.71
C ALA A 181 9.18 -2.76 -19.63
N ASP A 182 9.93 -3.50 -20.43
CA ASP A 182 11.40 -3.47 -20.42
C ASP A 182 11.96 -2.09 -20.79
N THR A 183 11.26 -1.31 -21.64
CA THR A 183 11.66 0.06 -22.01
C THR A 183 11.76 1.00 -20.80
N PHE A 184 10.95 0.76 -19.74
CA PHE A 184 10.98 1.56 -18.51
C PHE A 184 12.26 1.31 -17.68
N TYR A 185 12.87 0.13 -17.82
CA TYR A 185 14.02 -0.29 -17.04
C TYR A 185 15.32 -0.30 -17.85
N ARG A 186 15.23 -0.40 -19.17
CA ARG A 186 16.37 -0.51 -20.09
C ARG A 186 16.11 0.30 -21.36
N GLY A 187 17.14 0.94 -21.87
CA GLY A 187 17.05 1.73 -23.10
C GLY A 187 16.72 3.21 -22.90
N PRO A 188 16.26 3.91 -23.95
CA PRO A 188 16.15 5.37 -23.96
C PRO A 188 15.23 5.95 -22.89
N LEU A 189 14.11 5.29 -22.57
CA LEU A 189 13.19 5.77 -21.52
C LEU A 189 13.86 5.68 -20.15
N ALA A 190 14.49 4.54 -19.84
CA ALA A 190 15.22 4.36 -18.57
C ALA A 190 16.32 5.42 -18.39
N GLU A 191 17.05 5.73 -19.47
CA GLU A 191 18.06 6.79 -19.45
C GLU A 191 17.47 8.19 -19.20
N ARG A 192 16.30 8.51 -19.80
CA ARG A 192 15.60 9.78 -19.54
C ARG A 192 15.15 9.86 -18.07
N ILE A 193 14.58 8.77 -17.53
CA ILE A 193 14.18 8.69 -16.13
C ILE A 193 15.40 8.90 -15.21
N ALA A 194 16.49 8.17 -15.42
CA ALA A 194 17.70 8.28 -14.61
C ALA A 194 18.32 9.69 -14.68
N ARG A 195 18.43 10.30 -15.88
CA ARG A 195 18.92 11.68 -16.01
C ARG A 195 18.03 12.68 -15.30
N GLY A 196 16.71 12.53 -15.40
CA GLY A 196 15.74 13.39 -14.70
C GLY A 196 15.81 13.26 -13.19
N ALA A 197 15.97 12.04 -12.68
CA ALA A 197 16.18 11.77 -11.27
C ALA A 197 17.51 12.39 -10.77
N ALA A 198 18.61 12.18 -11.49
CA ALA A 198 19.93 12.74 -11.15
C ALA A 198 19.93 14.28 -11.15
N ALA A 199 19.24 14.93 -12.10
CA ALA A 199 19.06 16.38 -12.12
C ALA A 199 18.35 16.93 -10.88
N ALA A 200 17.50 16.12 -10.26
CA ALA A 200 16.83 16.43 -8.99
C ALA A 200 17.67 16.09 -7.74
N GLY A 201 18.85 15.51 -7.90
CA GLY A 201 19.73 15.08 -6.80
C GLY A 201 19.45 13.67 -6.29
N SER A 202 18.75 12.83 -7.04
CA SER A 202 18.58 11.42 -6.76
C SER A 202 19.89 10.64 -7.05
N PRO A 203 20.25 9.63 -6.24
CA PRO A 203 21.38 8.74 -6.50
C PRO A 203 21.07 7.65 -7.54
N LEU A 204 19.82 7.55 -8.04
CA LEU A 204 19.41 6.52 -8.99
C LEU A 204 20.13 6.68 -10.34
N THR A 205 20.59 5.55 -10.87
CA THR A 205 21.24 5.44 -12.18
C THR A 205 20.45 4.54 -13.13
N ALA A 206 20.78 4.58 -14.42
CA ALA A 206 20.21 3.67 -15.40
C ALA A 206 20.60 2.18 -15.11
N ASP A 207 21.78 1.94 -14.49
CA ASP A 207 22.18 0.59 -14.06
C ASP A 207 21.31 0.07 -12.92
N ASP A 208 20.91 0.94 -11.97
CA ASP A 208 19.99 0.57 -10.90
C ASP A 208 18.60 0.17 -11.47
N LEU A 209 18.10 0.93 -12.44
CA LEU A 209 16.87 0.61 -13.16
C LEU A 209 17.01 -0.72 -13.90
N ALA A 210 18.08 -0.91 -14.66
CA ALA A 210 18.31 -2.10 -15.49
C ALA A 210 18.41 -3.41 -14.69
N ARG A 211 18.82 -3.34 -13.42
CA ARG A 211 18.92 -4.48 -12.51
C ARG A 211 17.60 -4.84 -11.84
N HIS A 212 16.60 -3.96 -11.91
CA HIS A 212 15.32 -4.23 -11.27
C HIS A 212 14.57 -5.37 -11.93
N GLN A 213 13.99 -6.23 -11.09
CA GLN A 213 13.11 -7.31 -11.49
C GLN A 213 12.12 -7.59 -10.36
N ALA A 214 10.83 -7.61 -10.69
CA ALA A 214 9.81 -8.12 -9.77
C ALA A 214 10.00 -9.62 -9.52
N THR A 215 9.75 -10.07 -8.29
CA THR A 215 10.02 -11.42 -7.86
C THR A 215 8.77 -12.10 -7.28
N TRP A 216 8.57 -13.37 -7.65
CA TRP A 216 7.55 -14.22 -7.05
C TRP A 216 8.05 -14.75 -5.71
N VAL A 217 7.19 -14.67 -4.68
CA VAL A 217 7.49 -15.10 -3.31
C VAL A 217 6.35 -15.94 -2.76
N GLU A 218 6.60 -16.71 -1.69
CA GLU A 218 5.56 -17.49 -1.02
C GLU A 218 4.77 -16.58 -0.06
N PRO A 219 3.42 -16.56 -0.14
CA PRO A 219 2.61 -15.80 0.79
C PRO A 219 2.61 -16.44 2.18
N LEU A 220 2.45 -15.61 3.22
CA LEU A 220 2.27 -16.07 4.60
C LEU A 220 0.82 -16.47 4.86
N ARG A 221 0.63 -17.47 5.74
CA ARG A 221 -0.69 -17.99 6.10
C ARG A 221 -0.78 -18.26 7.60
N VAL A 222 -1.94 -18.01 8.17
CA VAL A 222 -2.30 -18.46 9.52
C VAL A 222 -3.74 -18.96 9.51
N ALA A 223 -4.03 -19.95 10.33
CA ALA A 223 -5.42 -20.35 10.57
C ALA A 223 -6.15 -19.22 11.29
N TYR A 224 -7.39 -18.96 10.88
CA TYR A 224 -8.30 -18.04 11.55
C TYR A 224 -9.74 -18.53 11.38
N ARG A 225 -10.42 -18.83 12.48
CA ARG A 225 -11.78 -19.40 12.51
C ARG A 225 -11.91 -20.64 11.61
N ASP A 226 -12.83 -20.61 10.65
CA ASP A 226 -13.10 -21.69 9.69
C ASP A 226 -12.21 -21.66 8.44
N GLY A 227 -11.22 -20.77 8.40
CA GLY A 227 -10.39 -20.56 7.21
C GLY A 227 -8.94 -20.21 7.50
N GLU A 228 -8.30 -19.62 6.52
CA GLU A 228 -6.92 -19.15 6.55
C GLU A 228 -6.85 -17.68 6.16
N ALA A 229 -6.27 -16.84 7.01
CA ALA A 229 -5.85 -15.50 6.63
C ALA A 229 -4.50 -15.56 5.91
N VAL A 230 -4.42 -14.88 4.78
CA VAL A 230 -3.23 -14.84 3.92
C VAL A 230 -2.78 -13.42 3.70
N SER A 231 -1.49 -13.17 3.83
CA SER A 231 -0.88 -11.87 3.58
C SER A 231 0.53 -11.99 3.02
N PHE A 232 1.19 -10.86 2.83
CA PHE A 232 2.46 -10.77 2.15
C PHE A 232 3.66 -10.93 3.13
N PRO A 233 4.76 -11.61 2.71
CA PRO A 233 5.96 -11.75 3.55
C PRO A 233 6.79 -10.45 3.63
N PRO A 234 7.82 -10.39 4.51
CA PRO A 234 8.78 -9.30 4.48
C PRO A 234 9.41 -9.11 3.07
N PRO A 235 9.74 -7.86 2.71
CA PRO A 235 9.88 -6.69 3.56
C PRO A 235 8.58 -5.99 3.95
N THR A 236 7.39 -6.59 3.71
CA THR A 236 6.13 -5.98 4.11
C THR A 236 5.74 -6.34 5.54
N GLN A 237 4.86 -5.52 6.11
CA GLN A 237 4.31 -5.74 7.46
C GLN A 237 3.18 -6.79 7.53
N GLY A 238 3.01 -7.62 6.51
CA GLY A 238 1.91 -8.60 6.42
C GLY A 238 1.87 -9.58 7.58
N PHE A 239 3.04 -9.99 8.11
CA PHE A 239 3.08 -10.87 9.28
C PHE A 239 2.45 -10.22 10.54
N ALA A 240 2.49 -8.89 10.66
CA ALA A 240 1.84 -8.21 11.76
C ALA A 240 0.31 -8.28 11.65
N ALA A 241 -0.26 -8.14 10.43
CA ALA A 241 -1.69 -8.33 10.21
C ALA A 241 -2.15 -9.76 10.58
N LEU A 242 -1.36 -10.75 10.19
CA LEU A 242 -1.62 -12.15 10.54
C LEU A 242 -1.49 -12.41 12.04
N ALA A 243 -0.48 -11.81 12.70
CA ALA A 243 -0.31 -11.91 14.15
C ALA A 243 -1.50 -11.31 14.92
N ILE A 244 -2.04 -10.17 14.47
CA ILE A 244 -3.26 -9.59 15.07
C ILE A 244 -4.41 -10.60 15.01
N LEU A 245 -4.71 -11.16 13.84
CA LEU A 245 -5.77 -12.16 13.69
C LEU A 245 -5.53 -13.40 14.56
N SER A 246 -4.30 -13.92 14.58
CA SER A 246 -3.95 -15.08 15.41
C SER A 246 -4.09 -14.78 16.93
N LEU A 247 -3.79 -13.55 17.35
CA LEU A 247 -4.06 -13.14 18.74
C LEU A 247 -5.56 -13.10 19.04
N LEU A 248 -6.37 -12.62 18.10
CA LEU A 248 -7.82 -12.53 18.22
C LEU A 248 -8.52 -13.90 18.20
N GLU A 249 -7.87 -14.96 17.70
CA GLU A 249 -8.40 -16.33 17.69
C GLU A 249 -8.81 -16.80 19.10
N GLY A 250 -8.14 -16.31 20.15
CA GLY A 250 -8.44 -16.65 21.54
C GLY A 250 -9.58 -15.87 22.19
N PHE A 251 -10.25 -14.98 21.45
CA PHE A 251 -11.35 -14.16 21.95
C PHE A 251 -12.65 -14.46 21.22
N ASP A 252 -13.78 -14.42 21.91
CA ASP A 252 -15.10 -14.46 21.30
C ASP A 252 -15.49 -13.06 20.79
N VAL A 253 -14.83 -12.66 19.69
CA VAL A 253 -14.99 -11.34 19.08
C VAL A 253 -16.43 -11.03 18.66
N ALA A 254 -17.20 -12.09 18.33
CA ALA A 254 -18.59 -11.97 17.91
C ALA A 254 -19.50 -11.38 19.00
N SER A 255 -19.27 -11.77 20.26
CA SER A 255 -20.12 -11.39 21.40
C SER A 255 -19.66 -10.13 22.13
N LEU A 256 -18.45 -9.59 21.81
CA LEU A 256 -17.91 -8.43 22.53
C LEU A 256 -18.76 -7.17 22.31
N PRO A 257 -19.10 -6.40 23.36
CA PRO A 257 -19.56 -5.02 23.21
C PRO A 257 -18.54 -4.18 22.43
N GLU A 258 -18.99 -3.12 21.77
CA GLU A 258 -18.13 -2.36 20.84
C GLU A 258 -16.84 -1.82 21.49
N ALA A 259 -16.93 -1.29 22.72
CA ALA A 259 -15.76 -0.80 23.45
C ALA A 259 -14.76 -1.93 23.79
N ASP A 260 -15.25 -3.12 24.16
CA ASP A 260 -14.40 -4.29 24.43
C ASP A 260 -13.76 -4.82 23.13
N TYR A 261 -14.51 -4.84 22.03
CA TYR A 261 -14.03 -5.22 20.72
C TYR A 261 -12.88 -4.29 20.26
N VAL A 262 -13.08 -2.98 20.26
CA VAL A 262 -12.05 -2.00 19.92
C VAL A 262 -10.82 -2.19 20.79
N HIS A 263 -11.01 -2.28 22.12
CA HIS A 263 -9.94 -2.48 23.08
C HIS A 263 -9.10 -3.73 22.77
N VAL A 264 -9.73 -4.88 22.57
CA VAL A 264 -9.02 -6.15 22.34
C VAL A 264 -8.25 -6.10 20.99
N VAL A 265 -8.84 -5.54 19.93
CA VAL A 265 -8.13 -5.41 18.64
C VAL A 265 -6.95 -4.45 18.75
N VAL A 266 -7.10 -3.34 19.50
CA VAL A 266 -6.00 -2.39 19.74
C VAL A 266 -4.87 -3.03 20.55
N GLU A 267 -5.18 -3.79 21.59
CA GLU A 267 -4.15 -4.48 22.40
C GLU A 267 -3.45 -5.58 21.59
N ALA A 268 -4.18 -6.34 20.76
CA ALA A 268 -3.57 -7.28 19.81
C ALA A 268 -2.67 -6.57 18.79
N THR A 269 -3.07 -5.38 18.32
CA THR A 269 -2.27 -4.55 17.43
C THR A 269 -0.97 -4.13 18.09
N LYS A 270 -1.00 -3.65 19.34
CA LYS A 270 0.21 -3.29 20.09
C LYS A 270 1.19 -4.46 20.22
N CYS A 271 0.65 -5.64 20.57
CA CYS A 271 1.45 -6.86 20.66
C CYS A 271 2.13 -7.24 19.33
N ALA A 272 1.42 -7.13 18.21
CA ALA A 272 1.95 -7.44 16.88
C ALA A 272 2.97 -6.39 16.41
N PHE A 273 2.72 -5.13 16.72
CA PHE A 273 3.61 -4.02 16.33
C PHE A 273 4.96 -4.05 17.06
N ASP A 274 5.03 -4.55 18.29
CA ASP A 274 6.30 -4.79 18.97
C ASP A 274 7.25 -5.66 18.15
N ASP A 275 6.75 -6.77 17.58
CA ASP A 275 7.54 -7.64 16.75
C ASP A 275 7.83 -7.00 15.38
N ARG A 276 6.84 -6.32 14.79
CA ARG A 276 7.02 -5.60 13.52
C ARG A 276 8.16 -4.59 13.63
N ASP A 277 8.10 -3.70 14.59
CA ASP A 277 9.04 -2.59 14.74
C ASP A 277 10.45 -3.09 15.06
N ARG A 278 10.54 -4.24 15.69
CA ARG A 278 11.82 -4.86 16.04
C ARG A 278 12.49 -5.60 14.89
N TYR A 279 11.70 -6.20 13.97
CA TYR A 279 12.23 -7.18 13.03
C TYR A 279 11.98 -6.86 11.56
N LEU A 280 11.08 -5.92 11.23
CA LEU A 280 10.70 -5.66 9.85
C LEU A 280 11.84 -5.06 9.04
N ALA A 281 12.34 -5.81 8.05
CA ALA A 281 13.43 -5.43 7.15
C ALA A 281 13.42 -6.28 5.88
N ASP A 282 14.37 -6.01 4.96
CA ASP A 282 14.66 -6.85 3.81
C ASP A 282 15.26 -8.19 4.28
N PRO A 283 14.60 -9.34 4.06
CA PRO A 283 15.08 -10.64 4.51
C PRO A 283 16.38 -11.09 3.81
N THR A 284 16.78 -10.43 2.72
CA THR A 284 18.04 -10.71 2.03
C THR A 284 19.25 -10.01 2.68
N PHE A 285 19.01 -9.05 3.60
CA PHE A 285 20.04 -8.30 4.34
C PHE A 285 20.14 -8.69 5.81
N GLY A 286 19.30 -9.57 6.28
CA GLY A 286 19.33 -10.10 7.64
C GLY A 286 18.07 -10.93 7.96
N PRO A 287 18.11 -11.78 8.97
CA PRO A 287 16.99 -12.66 9.29
C PRO A 287 15.81 -11.85 9.84
N VAL A 288 14.63 -12.03 9.23
CA VAL A 288 13.35 -11.60 9.79
C VAL A 288 12.67 -12.85 10.36
N PRO A 289 12.51 -12.99 11.69
CA PRO A 289 12.10 -14.24 12.32
C PRO A 289 10.56 -14.44 12.24
N VAL A 290 10.00 -14.44 11.02
CA VAL A 290 8.54 -14.55 10.80
C VAL A 290 7.97 -15.80 11.45
N ALA A 291 8.66 -16.94 11.33
CA ALA A 291 8.20 -18.19 11.93
C ALA A 291 8.05 -18.08 13.44
N ARG A 292 8.93 -17.32 14.13
CA ARG A 292 8.80 -17.02 15.56
C ARG A 292 7.65 -16.05 15.84
N CYS A 293 7.53 -14.98 15.05
CA CYS A 293 6.47 -13.96 15.25
C CYS A 293 5.06 -14.54 15.07
N LEU A 294 4.93 -15.61 14.27
CA LEU A 294 3.68 -16.31 14.03
C LEU A 294 3.59 -17.67 14.78
N ASP A 295 4.55 -17.98 15.64
CA ASP A 295 4.54 -19.21 16.43
C ASP A 295 3.39 -19.21 17.45
N PRO A 296 2.58 -20.28 17.53
CA PRO A 296 1.43 -20.33 18.44
C PRO A 296 1.79 -20.12 19.90
N ALA A 297 2.93 -20.61 20.39
CA ALA A 297 3.35 -20.44 21.78
C ALA A 297 3.75 -19.00 22.07
N HIS A 298 4.47 -18.35 21.15
CA HIS A 298 4.81 -16.92 21.24
C HIS A 298 3.56 -16.04 21.24
N LEU A 299 2.62 -16.31 20.35
CA LEU A 299 1.36 -15.57 20.27
C LEU A 299 0.48 -15.80 21.50
N GLU A 300 0.47 -17.02 22.06
CA GLU A 300 -0.26 -17.32 23.30
C GLU A 300 0.33 -16.57 24.51
N GLU A 301 1.66 -16.44 24.60
CA GLU A 301 2.32 -15.62 25.63
C GLU A 301 1.89 -14.16 25.52
N LYS A 302 1.92 -13.59 24.30
CA LYS A 302 1.44 -12.22 24.03
C LYS A 302 -0.05 -12.07 24.35
N ARG A 303 -0.89 -13.02 23.98
CA ARG A 303 -2.34 -13.00 24.26
C ARG A 303 -2.64 -12.92 25.75
N ARG A 304 -1.89 -13.66 26.59
CA ARG A 304 -2.03 -13.60 28.06
C ARG A 304 -1.68 -12.23 28.64
N SER A 305 -0.90 -11.42 27.95
CA SER A 305 -0.60 -10.05 28.39
C SER A 305 -1.74 -9.07 28.11
N ILE A 306 -2.67 -9.41 27.21
CA ILE A 306 -3.85 -8.60 26.92
C ILE A 306 -4.79 -8.64 28.12
N SER A 307 -4.95 -7.50 28.78
CA SER A 307 -5.77 -7.34 29.97
C SER A 307 -6.93 -6.39 29.72
N ARG A 308 -7.79 -6.17 30.72
CA ARG A 308 -8.86 -5.18 30.64
C ARG A 308 -8.37 -3.72 30.62
N ARG A 309 -7.11 -3.47 30.92
CA ARG A 309 -6.48 -2.15 30.89
C ARG A 309 -5.55 -2.02 29.71
N ALA A 310 -5.52 -0.84 29.12
CA ALA A 310 -4.61 -0.51 28.06
C ALA A 310 -3.15 -0.69 28.48
N SER A 311 -2.40 -1.45 27.70
CA SER A 311 -0.96 -1.60 27.88
C SER A 311 -0.21 -0.34 27.42
N ARG A 312 0.97 -0.09 28.00
CA ARG A 312 1.90 0.90 27.45
C ARG A 312 2.54 0.29 26.20
N ALA A 313 2.30 0.89 25.05
CA ALA A 313 2.99 0.50 23.84
C ALA A 313 4.48 0.83 23.93
N SER A 314 5.33 -0.04 23.41
CA SER A 314 6.70 0.31 23.05
C SER A 314 6.68 1.44 22.00
N ARG A 315 7.79 2.17 21.85
CA ARG A 315 7.89 3.21 20.82
C ARG A 315 7.82 2.54 19.45
N GLY A 316 6.74 2.77 18.71
CA GLY A 316 6.68 2.43 17.29
C GLY A 316 7.64 3.33 16.50
N ALA A 317 8.32 2.78 15.51
CA ALA A 317 9.02 3.59 14.52
C ALA A 317 7.97 4.41 13.75
N ALA A 318 8.35 5.63 13.37
CA ALA A 318 7.47 6.57 12.69
C ALA A 318 7.45 6.30 11.19
N PHE A 319 6.29 5.94 10.64
CA PHE A 319 6.14 5.64 9.21
C PHE A 319 4.84 6.24 8.66
N GLU A 320 4.93 7.00 7.59
CA GLU A 320 3.79 7.60 6.90
C GLU A 320 3.53 6.84 5.59
N GLY A 321 2.38 7.00 4.96
CA GLY A 321 2.18 6.41 3.65
C GLY A 321 0.80 6.55 3.06
N ASP A 322 0.78 7.04 1.81
CA ASP A 322 -0.36 7.05 0.92
C ASP A 322 -0.30 5.90 -0.09
N THR A 323 -1.47 5.43 -0.49
CA THR A 323 -1.55 4.13 -1.17
C THR A 323 -2.91 3.97 -1.83
N ILE A 324 -2.98 3.12 -2.86
CA ILE A 324 -4.26 2.59 -3.35
C ILE A 324 -4.33 1.08 -3.14
N ALA A 325 -5.56 0.59 -2.91
CA ALA A 325 -5.89 -0.83 -2.92
C ALA A 325 -6.84 -1.13 -4.08
N ILE A 326 -6.52 -2.16 -4.86
CA ILE A 326 -7.36 -2.67 -5.94
C ILE A 326 -7.62 -4.15 -5.66
N VAL A 327 -8.90 -4.53 -5.67
CA VAL A 327 -9.31 -5.92 -5.59
C VAL A 327 -10.15 -6.28 -6.81
N ALA A 328 -9.92 -7.46 -7.37
CA ALA A 328 -10.66 -7.95 -8.52
C ALA A 328 -10.95 -9.44 -8.38
N ALA A 329 -12.10 -9.88 -8.90
CA ALA A 329 -12.47 -11.29 -9.01
C ALA A 329 -13.26 -11.52 -10.30
N ASP A 330 -13.22 -12.74 -10.82
CA ASP A 330 -13.94 -13.13 -12.03
C ASP A 330 -14.74 -14.42 -11.87
N GLY A 331 -15.54 -14.75 -12.90
CA GLY A 331 -16.39 -15.94 -12.93
C GLY A 331 -15.63 -17.27 -13.00
N ASP A 332 -14.36 -17.29 -13.39
CA ASP A 332 -13.49 -18.47 -13.37
C ASP A 332 -12.89 -18.74 -11.98
N GLY A 333 -13.20 -17.89 -11.01
CA GLY A 333 -12.72 -17.96 -9.63
C GLY A 333 -11.30 -17.40 -9.43
N ASN A 334 -10.75 -16.68 -10.41
CA ASN A 334 -9.53 -15.94 -10.21
C ASN A 334 -9.78 -14.72 -9.33
N ALA A 335 -8.82 -14.39 -8.48
CA ALA A 335 -8.92 -13.26 -7.58
C ALA A 335 -7.57 -12.55 -7.42
N VAL A 336 -7.60 -11.23 -7.27
CA VAL A 336 -6.42 -10.38 -7.13
C VAL A 336 -6.63 -9.39 -5.99
N ALA A 337 -5.66 -9.30 -5.10
CA ALA A 337 -5.46 -8.16 -4.23
C ALA A 337 -4.15 -7.48 -4.63
N LEU A 338 -4.22 -6.21 -4.96
CA LEU A 338 -3.09 -5.37 -5.36
C LEU A 338 -3.03 -4.13 -4.47
N ILE A 339 -1.85 -3.82 -3.96
CA ILE A 339 -1.56 -2.55 -3.30
C ILE A 339 -0.45 -1.85 -4.07
N GLN A 340 -0.67 -0.58 -4.44
CA GLN A 340 0.26 0.24 -5.22
C GLN A 340 0.40 1.63 -4.60
N SER A 341 1.63 2.21 -4.60
CA SER A 341 1.90 3.42 -3.83
C SER A 341 3.13 4.17 -4.33
N LEU A 342 3.11 5.50 -4.15
CA LEU A 342 4.30 6.37 -4.17
C LEU A 342 4.92 6.57 -2.79
N TYR A 343 4.31 6.05 -1.73
CA TYR A 343 4.56 6.18 -0.30
C TYR A 343 3.83 7.39 0.31
N TRP A 344 4.27 8.62 0.16
CA TRP A 344 3.52 9.82 0.56
C TRP A 344 2.80 10.43 -0.64
N GLU A 345 1.88 11.37 -0.35
CA GLU A 345 1.19 12.15 -1.38
C GLU A 345 2.21 12.75 -2.35
N PHE A 346 2.01 12.51 -3.64
CA PHE A 346 2.95 12.92 -4.69
C PHE A 346 4.40 12.41 -4.52
N GLY A 347 4.64 11.40 -3.68
CA GLY A 347 5.94 10.78 -3.49
C GLY A 347 7.03 11.77 -3.10
N SER A 348 8.13 11.76 -3.82
CA SER A 348 9.25 12.68 -3.60
C SER A 348 9.00 14.12 -4.10
N GLY A 349 7.91 14.37 -4.84
CA GLY A 349 7.69 15.60 -5.57
C GLY A 349 8.58 15.76 -6.81
N VAL A 350 9.35 14.73 -7.16
CA VAL A 350 10.26 14.76 -8.31
C VAL A 350 9.62 14.08 -9.51
N ILE A 351 9.39 14.85 -10.58
CA ILE A 351 9.06 14.32 -11.89
C ILE A 351 10.37 14.11 -12.66
N ALA A 352 10.61 12.87 -13.08
CA ALA A 352 11.86 12.47 -13.73
C ALA A 352 11.97 13.04 -15.15
N GLY A 353 12.58 14.20 -15.29
CA GLY A 353 12.79 14.85 -16.59
C GLY A 353 11.47 15.13 -17.32
N ASP A 354 11.46 14.90 -18.62
CA ASP A 354 10.33 15.07 -19.53
C ASP A 354 9.47 13.79 -19.68
N THR A 355 9.54 12.88 -18.70
CA THR A 355 8.83 11.59 -18.77
C THR A 355 7.45 11.61 -18.13
N GLY A 356 7.13 12.64 -17.34
CA GLY A 356 5.91 12.67 -16.53
C GLY A 356 5.90 11.65 -15.37
N VAL A 357 6.97 10.88 -15.17
CA VAL A 357 7.09 9.89 -14.11
C VAL A 357 7.37 10.57 -12.78
N LEU A 358 6.38 10.60 -11.91
CA LEU A 358 6.51 11.06 -10.52
C LEU A 358 7.15 9.95 -9.67
N LEU A 359 8.32 10.23 -9.08
CA LEU A 359 9.10 9.26 -8.33
C LEU A 359 8.64 9.15 -6.88
N GLN A 360 8.55 7.92 -6.39
CA GLN A 360 8.26 7.62 -5.00
C GLN A 360 9.30 8.19 -4.02
N ASN A 361 8.88 8.42 -2.77
CA ASN A 361 9.77 8.76 -1.68
C ASN A 361 9.99 7.61 -0.69
N ARG A 362 9.81 6.37 -1.14
CA ARG A 362 9.99 5.17 -0.29
C ARG A 362 11.37 5.11 0.38
N GLY A 363 12.37 5.74 -0.21
CA GLY A 363 13.70 5.87 0.38
C GLY A 363 13.75 6.55 1.74
N ALA A 364 12.81 7.46 2.04
CA ALA A 364 12.71 8.09 3.35
C ALA A 364 12.34 7.12 4.48
N PHE A 365 11.90 5.93 4.15
CA PHE A 365 11.58 4.88 5.12
C PHE A 365 12.81 4.17 5.71
N PHE A 366 13.98 4.29 5.08
CA PHE A 366 15.20 3.77 5.66
C PHE A 366 15.60 4.54 6.93
N SER A 367 16.09 3.81 7.93
CA SER A 367 16.71 4.40 9.10
C SER A 367 18.16 4.83 8.80
N LEU A 368 18.58 5.95 9.35
CA LEU A 368 19.99 6.37 9.38
C LEU A 368 20.71 5.95 10.67
N ASP A 369 20.04 5.22 11.57
CA ASP A 369 20.70 4.58 12.72
C ASP A 369 21.43 3.30 12.26
N PRO A 370 22.77 3.17 12.44
CA PRO A 370 23.52 1.97 12.06
C PRO A 370 23.06 0.69 12.77
N GLY A 371 22.46 0.81 13.96
CA GLY A 371 21.95 -0.31 14.74
C GLY A 371 20.56 -0.79 14.29
N HIS A 372 19.88 -0.04 13.46
CA HIS A 372 18.50 -0.35 13.08
C HIS A 372 18.43 -1.43 11.99
N VAL A 373 17.48 -2.36 12.11
CA VAL A 373 17.31 -3.47 11.13
C VAL A 373 17.00 -2.97 9.71
N ASN A 374 16.23 -1.87 9.60
CA ASN A 374 15.90 -1.21 8.33
C ASN A 374 16.85 -0.04 8.00
N ARG A 375 18.15 -0.11 8.43
CA ARG A 375 19.12 0.92 8.07
C ARG A 375 19.35 0.98 6.56
N LEU A 376 19.68 2.16 6.07
CA LEU A 376 20.02 2.36 4.66
C LEU A 376 21.27 1.55 4.29
N GLU A 377 21.16 0.73 3.26
CA GLU A 377 22.27 0.02 2.64
C GLU A 377 22.07 0.01 1.11
N PRO A 378 23.15 0.06 0.31
CA PRO A 378 23.06 -0.06 -1.14
C PRO A 378 22.34 -1.31 -1.59
N ARG A 379 21.44 -1.18 -2.57
CA ARG A 379 20.68 -2.29 -3.18
C ARG A 379 19.79 -3.07 -2.21
N LYS A 380 19.40 -2.47 -1.09
CA LYS A 380 18.47 -3.03 -0.11
C LYS A 380 17.04 -2.62 -0.44
N GLN A 381 16.07 -3.50 -0.24
CA GLN A 381 14.67 -3.10 -0.13
C GLN A 381 14.44 -2.49 1.26
N THR A 382 13.69 -1.41 1.34
CA THR A 382 13.26 -0.91 2.65
C THR A 382 12.10 -1.74 3.17
N ALA A 383 11.86 -1.70 4.47
CA ALA A 383 10.60 -2.16 5.05
C ALA A 383 9.43 -1.51 4.32
N HIS A 384 8.28 -2.20 4.23
CA HIS A 384 7.17 -1.77 3.39
C HIS A 384 5.83 -1.89 4.10
N THR A 385 4.98 -0.89 3.92
CA THR A 385 3.65 -0.85 4.53
C THR A 385 2.57 -1.56 3.74
N LEU A 386 2.78 -1.84 2.45
CA LEU A 386 1.78 -2.39 1.52
C LEU A 386 1.56 -3.89 1.78
N ILE A 387 0.32 -4.28 2.10
CA ILE A 387 -0.05 -5.67 2.42
C ILE A 387 -1.35 -6.09 1.71
N PRO A 388 -1.27 -6.56 0.45
CA PRO A 388 -2.42 -7.21 -0.15
C PRO A 388 -2.76 -8.48 0.64
N SER A 389 -4.05 -8.78 0.83
CA SER A 389 -4.49 -9.87 1.69
C SER A 389 -5.71 -10.60 1.15
N MET A 390 -5.87 -11.86 1.58
CA MET A 390 -7.03 -12.70 1.29
C MET A 390 -7.43 -13.52 2.52
N TYR A 391 -8.68 -13.92 2.59
CA TYR A 391 -9.17 -14.94 3.53
C TYR A 391 -9.71 -16.11 2.73
N LEU A 392 -9.19 -17.31 2.97
CA LEU A 392 -9.53 -18.52 2.25
C LEU A 392 -10.35 -19.45 3.13
N VAL A 393 -11.39 -20.07 2.56
CA VAL A 393 -12.14 -21.18 3.16
C VAL A 393 -12.07 -22.36 2.21
N ASP A 394 -11.74 -23.54 2.68
CA ASP A 394 -11.51 -24.75 1.88
C ASP A 394 -10.53 -24.51 0.72
N GLY A 395 -9.49 -23.69 0.96
CA GLY A 395 -8.44 -23.33 0.00
C GLY A 395 -8.93 -22.43 -1.14
N ARG A 396 -10.09 -21.78 -1.03
CA ARG A 396 -10.64 -20.83 -2.00
C ARG A 396 -10.83 -19.44 -1.38
N PRO A 397 -10.59 -18.35 -2.12
CA PRO A 397 -10.85 -17.01 -1.63
C PRO A 397 -12.32 -16.83 -1.24
N ARG A 398 -12.54 -16.46 0.02
CA ARG A 398 -13.81 -15.99 0.55
C ARG A 398 -13.84 -14.47 0.62
N LEU A 399 -12.71 -13.86 1.02
CA LEU A 399 -12.52 -12.42 0.97
C LEU A 399 -11.22 -12.12 0.22
N VAL A 400 -11.27 -11.09 -0.61
CA VAL A 400 -10.13 -10.47 -1.27
C VAL A 400 -10.12 -9.02 -0.85
N TYR A 401 -9.08 -8.56 -0.17
CA TYR A 401 -9.11 -7.24 0.46
C TYR A 401 -7.75 -6.56 0.51
N GLY A 402 -7.78 -5.27 0.63
CA GLY A 402 -6.63 -4.42 0.83
C GLY A 402 -7.05 -3.05 1.36
N THR A 403 -6.10 -2.35 1.96
CA THR A 403 -6.35 -1.02 2.50
C THR A 403 -5.22 -0.06 2.15
N MET A 404 -5.54 1.20 1.93
CA MET A 404 -4.63 2.31 2.16
C MET A 404 -4.55 2.56 3.66
N GLY A 405 -3.52 3.22 4.14
CA GLY A 405 -3.39 3.67 5.52
C GLY A 405 -2.03 3.36 6.17
N GLY A 406 -0.95 3.33 5.38
CA GLY A 406 0.42 3.25 5.89
C GLY A 406 0.61 2.17 6.96
N GLU A 407 1.07 2.56 8.15
CA GLU A 407 1.23 1.66 9.31
C GLU A 407 -0.09 1.13 9.86
N GLY A 408 -1.19 1.84 9.64
CA GLY A 408 -2.51 1.43 10.07
C GLY A 408 -3.07 0.21 9.33
N GLN A 409 -2.52 -0.16 8.17
CA GLN A 409 -3.06 -1.24 7.35
C GLN A 409 -3.31 -2.54 8.11
N PRO A 410 -2.41 -3.07 8.97
CA PRO A 410 -2.64 -4.32 9.69
C PRO A 410 -3.88 -4.28 10.58
N GLN A 411 -4.08 -3.21 11.35
CA GLN A 411 -5.22 -3.09 12.26
C GLN A 411 -6.54 -2.82 11.51
N THR A 412 -6.50 -2.05 10.42
CA THR A 412 -7.67 -1.79 9.56
C THR A 412 -8.12 -3.09 8.88
N GLN A 413 -7.18 -3.90 8.39
CA GLN A 413 -7.48 -5.20 7.80
C GLN A 413 -8.02 -6.19 8.83
N ALA A 414 -7.44 -6.24 10.04
CA ALA A 414 -7.97 -7.06 11.12
C ALA A 414 -9.39 -6.66 11.51
N ALA A 415 -9.68 -5.36 11.62
CA ALA A 415 -11.03 -4.87 11.86
C ALA A 415 -12.00 -5.25 10.74
N LEU A 416 -11.59 -5.18 9.48
CA LEU A 416 -12.41 -5.58 8.33
C LEU A 416 -12.74 -7.08 8.37
N VAL A 417 -11.72 -7.93 8.56
CA VAL A 417 -11.90 -9.39 8.62
C VAL A 417 -12.79 -9.78 9.79
N THR A 418 -12.52 -9.30 10.99
CA THR A 418 -13.30 -9.64 12.19
C THR A 418 -14.75 -9.17 12.11
N ARG A 419 -15.01 -8.00 11.51
CA ARG A 419 -16.38 -7.53 11.27
C ARG A 419 -17.16 -8.42 10.31
N ILE A 420 -16.50 -8.93 9.26
CA ILE A 420 -17.16 -9.79 8.28
C ILE A 420 -17.25 -11.23 8.78
N VAL A 421 -16.14 -11.80 9.25
CA VAL A 421 -16.05 -13.23 9.60
C VAL A 421 -16.66 -13.51 10.97
N ASP A 422 -16.31 -12.73 12.00
CA ASP A 422 -16.79 -12.98 13.37
C ASP A 422 -18.17 -12.34 13.62
N ARG A 423 -18.34 -11.07 13.22
CA ARG A 423 -19.55 -10.30 13.55
C ARG A 423 -20.61 -10.36 12.46
N GLY A 424 -20.36 -11.06 11.35
CA GLY A 424 -21.34 -11.34 10.30
C GLY A 424 -21.80 -10.11 9.50
N LEU A 425 -21.05 -8.99 9.52
CA LEU A 425 -21.41 -7.82 8.75
C LEU A 425 -21.26 -8.09 7.24
N GLY A 426 -22.15 -7.49 6.44
CA GLY A 426 -21.94 -7.42 5.00
C GLY A 426 -20.70 -6.57 4.65
N PRO A 427 -20.06 -6.79 3.48
CA PRO A 427 -18.82 -6.09 3.10
C PRO A 427 -18.92 -4.57 3.21
N GLN A 428 -19.97 -3.94 2.68
CA GLN A 428 -20.14 -2.49 2.73
C GLN A 428 -20.33 -1.98 4.17
N ALA A 429 -21.16 -2.67 4.97
CA ALA A 429 -21.36 -2.31 6.38
C ALA A 429 -20.06 -2.42 7.20
N ALA A 430 -19.21 -3.42 6.90
CA ALA A 430 -17.91 -3.58 7.55
C ALA A 430 -16.92 -2.47 7.19
N VAL A 431 -16.91 -2.02 5.94
CA VAL A 431 -16.09 -0.91 5.45
C VAL A 431 -16.58 0.43 6.02
N GLU A 432 -17.88 0.66 6.07
CA GLU A 432 -18.50 1.88 6.57
C GLU A 432 -18.48 2.02 8.09
N ALA A 433 -18.32 0.94 8.84
CA ALA A 433 -18.35 0.98 10.29
C ALA A 433 -17.35 2.01 10.85
N PRO A 434 -17.67 2.68 12.00
CA PRO A 434 -16.76 3.61 12.64
C PRO A 434 -15.37 2.99 12.83
N ARG A 435 -14.33 3.75 12.53
CA ARG A 435 -12.95 3.26 12.52
C ARG A 435 -12.11 3.91 13.60
N TRP A 436 -11.11 3.20 14.03
CA TRP A 436 -10.08 3.68 14.94
C TRP A 436 -8.70 3.45 14.32
N LEU A 437 -7.73 4.17 14.86
CA LEU A 437 -6.34 4.03 14.51
C LEU A 437 -5.49 4.16 15.78
N PHE A 438 -4.75 3.13 16.13
CA PHE A 438 -3.70 3.21 17.12
C PHE A 438 -2.39 3.60 16.44
N GLY A 439 -1.74 4.69 16.91
CA GLY A 439 -0.62 5.27 16.22
C GLY A 439 -1.06 6.17 15.07
N ARG A 440 -0.39 6.10 13.94
CA ARG A 440 -0.62 7.03 12.83
C ARG A 440 -0.74 6.36 11.45
N THR A 441 -1.35 7.06 10.53
CA THR A 441 -1.28 6.83 9.08
C THR A 441 -0.27 7.77 8.46
N TRP A 442 -0.31 9.05 8.85
CA TRP A 442 0.65 10.12 8.53
C TRP A 442 0.76 11.12 9.69
N GLY A 443 1.68 12.08 9.60
CA GLY A 443 1.91 13.10 10.63
C GLY A 443 2.89 12.68 11.72
N GLU A 444 2.85 13.34 12.87
CA GLU A 444 3.76 13.10 13.99
C GLU A 444 3.51 11.76 14.70
N GLU A 445 4.57 11.21 15.30
CA GLU A 445 4.43 10.03 16.18
C GLU A 445 3.42 10.28 17.27
N THR A 446 2.48 9.38 17.42
CA THR A 446 1.49 9.42 18.50
C THR A 446 1.28 8.03 19.09
N ARG A 447 0.92 8.00 20.37
CA ARG A 447 0.43 6.81 21.08
C ARG A 447 -1.06 6.86 21.29
N SER A 448 -1.71 7.90 20.79
CA SER A 448 -3.14 8.08 20.91
C SER A 448 -3.88 6.96 20.19
N LEU A 449 -5.02 6.60 20.74
CA LEU A 449 -6.04 5.87 20.05
C LEU A 449 -6.99 6.87 19.41
N ARG A 450 -6.84 7.10 18.11
CA ARG A 450 -7.72 7.95 17.34
C ARG A 450 -9.02 7.23 17.04
N LEU A 451 -10.14 7.88 17.32
CA LEU A 451 -11.48 7.36 17.05
C LEU A 451 -12.24 8.35 16.18
N GLU A 452 -12.92 7.87 15.15
CA GLU A 452 -13.91 8.71 14.47
C GLU A 452 -15.01 9.17 15.45
N ASP A 453 -15.50 10.40 15.27
CA ASP A 453 -16.59 10.98 16.06
C ASP A 453 -17.93 10.24 15.89
N ARG A 454 -17.96 9.22 15.04
CA ARG A 454 -19.08 8.30 14.79
C ARG A 454 -19.23 7.19 15.86
N PHE A 455 -18.24 7.03 16.75
CA PHE A 455 -18.41 6.20 17.93
C PHE A 455 -19.28 6.92 18.97
N GLY A 456 -20.14 6.19 19.67
CA GLY A 456 -20.95 6.72 20.78
C GLY A 456 -20.10 7.18 21.96
N ASP A 457 -20.61 8.11 22.75
CA ASP A 457 -19.90 8.63 23.94
C ASP A 457 -19.62 7.53 24.97
N ASP A 458 -20.51 6.56 25.10
CA ASP A 458 -20.35 5.37 25.94
C ASP A 458 -19.10 4.55 25.54
N VAL A 459 -18.85 4.36 24.26
CA VAL A 459 -17.67 3.67 23.75
C VAL A 459 -16.41 4.47 24.03
N ARG A 460 -16.44 5.78 23.76
CA ARG A 460 -15.30 6.68 23.99
C ARG A 460 -14.91 6.74 25.46
N GLU A 461 -15.89 6.86 26.37
CA GLU A 461 -15.65 6.91 27.80
C GLU A 461 -15.12 5.56 28.33
N ALA A 462 -15.73 4.45 27.93
CA ALA A 462 -15.26 3.13 28.28
C ALA A 462 -13.81 2.86 27.85
N LEU A 463 -13.36 3.37 26.70
CA LEU A 463 -11.98 3.25 26.27
C LEU A 463 -11.02 4.13 27.10
N ARG A 464 -11.44 5.36 27.48
CA ARG A 464 -10.66 6.21 28.41
C ARG A 464 -10.53 5.58 29.80
N GLU A 465 -11.60 5.00 30.34
CA GLU A 465 -11.58 4.29 31.62
C GLU A 465 -10.63 3.09 31.62
N ARG A 466 -10.44 2.44 30.45
CA ARG A 466 -9.43 1.40 30.27
C ARG A 466 -8.01 1.92 30.21
N GLY A 467 -7.83 3.23 30.09
CA GLY A 467 -6.53 3.90 30.06
C GLY A 467 -5.97 4.18 28.66
N HIS A 468 -6.82 4.11 27.61
CA HIS A 468 -6.42 4.59 26.29
C HIS A 468 -6.38 6.13 26.26
N GLU A 469 -5.34 6.69 25.62
CA GLU A 469 -5.27 8.11 25.29
C GLU A 469 -6.13 8.35 24.03
N VAL A 470 -7.43 8.65 24.25
CA VAL A 470 -8.41 8.77 23.16
C VAL A 470 -8.40 10.16 22.56
N GLU A 471 -8.10 10.24 21.28
CA GLU A 471 -8.21 11.43 20.41
C GLU A 471 -9.42 11.24 19.46
N ILE A 472 -10.27 12.24 19.35
CA ILE A 472 -11.43 12.19 18.45
C ILE A 472 -11.07 12.91 17.16
N VAL A 473 -11.31 12.27 16.04
CA VAL A 473 -11.16 12.83 14.70
C VAL A 473 -12.51 12.86 13.98
N GLU A 474 -12.61 13.70 12.97
CA GLU A 474 -13.81 13.81 12.16
C GLU A 474 -14.22 12.46 11.55
N GLY A 475 -15.51 12.20 11.50
CA GLY A 475 -16.06 11.01 10.86
C GLY A 475 -15.75 10.98 9.36
N TRP A 476 -15.46 9.79 8.86
CA TRP A 476 -15.05 9.59 7.45
C TRP A 476 -13.68 10.21 7.11
N SER A 477 -12.83 10.40 8.11
CA SER A 477 -11.49 10.95 7.91
C SER A 477 -10.58 9.98 7.13
N ASP A 478 -9.83 10.51 6.18
CA ASP A 478 -8.81 9.82 5.38
C ASP A 478 -7.73 9.17 6.27
N LEU A 479 -7.45 9.80 7.45
CA LEU A 479 -6.55 9.27 8.48
C LEU A 479 -6.83 7.81 8.85
N MET A 480 -8.08 7.37 8.71
CA MET A 480 -8.52 6.01 9.03
C MET A 480 -8.21 4.99 7.94
N GLY A 481 -7.59 5.42 6.86
CA GLY A 481 -7.28 4.60 5.69
C GLY A 481 -8.52 4.25 4.86
N HIS A 482 -8.28 3.68 3.68
CA HIS A 482 -9.33 3.33 2.71
C HIS A 482 -9.34 1.83 2.47
N ALA A 483 -10.47 1.17 2.70
CA ALA A 483 -10.61 -0.28 2.56
C ALA A 483 -11.37 -0.66 1.27
N GLN A 484 -10.88 -1.68 0.59
CA GLN A 484 -11.54 -2.30 -0.55
C GLN A 484 -11.70 -3.79 -0.27
N VAL A 485 -12.87 -4.35 -0.53
CA VAL A 485 -13.11 -5.79 -0.32
C VAL A 485 -14.08 -6.37 -1.35
N ILE A 486 -13.79 -7.59 -1.79
CA ILE A 486 -14.74 -8.45 -2.48
C ILE A 486 -14.98 -9.69 -1.61
N ARG A 487 -16.25 -9.96 -1.29
CA ARG A 487 -16.69 -11.25 -0.75
C ARG A 487 -17.15 -12.14 -1.89
N ILE A 488 -16.63 -13.36 -1.91
CA ILE A 488 -16.92 -14.38 -2.90
C ILE A 488 -17.81 -15.44 -2.24
N ASP A 489 -19.07 -15.48 -2.63
CA ASP A 489 -20.06 -16.44 -2.16
C ASP A 489 -20.41 -17.44 -3.28
N PRO A 490 -20.97 -18.62 -2.97
CA PRO A 490 -21.46 -19.55 -4.00
C PRO A 490 -22.52 -18.93 -4.93
N THR A 491 -23.20 -17.89 -4.46
CA THR A 491 -24.28 -17.20 -5.19
C THR A 491 -23.83 -15.97 -5.95
N GLY A 492 -22.56 -15.54 -5.81
CA GLY A 492 -22.03 -14.38 -6.52
C GLY A 492 -20.96 -13.59 -5.77
N LEU A 493 -20.62 -12.45 -6.33
CA LEU A 493 -19.60 -11.54 -5.82
C LEU A 493 -20.28 -10.31 -5.19
N THR A 494 -19.80 -9.89 -4.02
CA THR A 494 -20.22 -8.64 -3.39
C THR A 494 -19.00 -7.77 -3.17
N GLY A 495 -18.90 -6.66 -3.92
CA GLY A 495 -17.82 -5.66 -3.76
C GLY A 495 -18.24 -4.54 -2.84
N ALA A 496 -17.27 -4.01 -2.08
CA ALA A 496 -17.43 -2.81 -1.27
C ALA A 496 -16.22 -1.88 -1.40
N SER A 497 -16.48 -0.57 -1.40
CA SER A 497 -15.49 0.49 -1.47
C SER A 497 -15.68 1.47 -0.32
N ASP A 498 -14.59 1.99 0.21
CA ASP A 498 -14.57 2.89 1.35
C ASP A 498 -15.09 4.29 0.97
N PRO A 499 -16.13 4.79 1.65
CA PRO A 499 -16.62 6.15 1.40
C PRO A 499 -15.68 7.26 1.89
N ARG A 500 -14.58 6.91 2.59
CA ARG A 500 -13.51 7.85 2.95
C ARG A 500 -12.62 8.22 1.76
N ALA A 501 -12.79 7.56 0.61
CA ALA A 501 -12.02 7.76 -0.61
C ALA A 501 -12.93 7.95 -1.84
N ASP A 502 -12.32 8.36 -2.95
CA ASP A 502 -12.99 8.52 -4.25
C ASP A 502 -13.15 7.17 -5.01
N GLY A 503 -13.02 6.04 -4.33
CA GLY A 503 -13.08 4.69 -4.91
C GLY A 503 -14.51 4.23 -5.23
N ALA A 504 -14.62 3.12 -6.01
CA ALA A 504 -15.90 2.50 -6.33
C ALA A 504 -15.78 0.99 -6.47
N ALA A 505 -16.83 0.26 -6.06
CA ALA A 505 -17.01 -1.15 -6.35
C ALA A 505 -17.94 -1.31 -7.56
N LEU A 506 -17.45 -1.98 -8.61
CA LEU A 506 -18.17 -2.17 -9.85
C LEU A 506 -18.28 -3.65 -10.19
N GLY A 507 -19.47 -4.10 -10.58
CA GLY A 507 -19.76 -5.46 -11.03
C GLY A 507 -20.69 -5.48 -12.23
N PHE A 508 -20.76 -6.64 -12.91
CA PHE A 508 -21.66 -6.86 -14.05
C PHE A 508 -21.86 -8.35 -14.27
#